data_56759e07f76e40edf17f38d9e1e14448
#
_entry.id   56759e07f76e40edf17f38d9e1e14448
#
_cell.length_a   1.000
_cell.length_b   1.000
_cell.length_c   1.000
_cell.angle_alpha   90.00
_cell.angle_beta   90.00
_cell.angle_gamma   90.00
#
_symmetry.space_group_name_H-M   'P 1'
#
loop_
_entity.id
_entity.type
_entity.pdbx_description
1 polymer ?
#
loop_
_entity_poly.entity_id
_entity_poly.type
_entity_poly.pdbx_seq_one_letter_code
_entity_poly.pdbx_strand_id
1 'polypeptide(L)'
;LEDELKLDVEAFNKSVITSPFNRTVIRELVNYIDPQSEEKTLIFAVSDEHADTIVNLLFEEYNQIGVDVPQDAIKKITGKAYNPQELIRLYKNEMFPNIAVTVDLLTTGVNVPAITNLVFMRCTNSRILFEQMLGRATRKCEDIGKECFRIFDAVGIYDKLKDFTQMQTVVSNPKISFVQLASEFDYIESNSRKRLQVEQIIAKLHRKKGLLDAEGQETFKQLA
;
A
#
# COMPACT_ATOMS: atom_id res chain seq x y z
N LEU A 1 -9.00 -7.08 -33.22
CA LEU A 1 -9.97 -6.06 -32.74
C LEU A 1 -9.51 -5.63 -31.37
N GLU A 2 -8.60 -4.68 -31.35
CA GLU A 2 -8.10 -4.02 -30.16
C GLU A 2 -9.01 -2.82 -29.87
N ASP A 3 -10.07 -3.05 -29.12
CA ASP A 3 -10.77 -1.97 -28.43
C ASP A 3 -10.06 -1.72 -27.09
N GLU A 4 -8.85 -1.20 -27.12
CA GLU A 4 -8.29 -0.48 -25.98
C GLU A 4 -9.10 0.81 -25.82
N LEU A 5 -10.09 0.77 -24.96
CA LEU A 5 -10.72 1.96 -24.42
C LEU A 5 -9.66 2.76 -23.65
N LYS A 6 -9.00 3.68 -24.33
CA LYS A 6 -8.18 4.73 -23.68
C LYS A 6 -9.14 5.66 -22.95
N LEU A 7 -9.60 5.23 -21.77
CA LEU A 7 -10.35 6.09 -20.87
C LEU A 7 -9.44 7.26 -20.48
N ASP A 8 -9.93 8.47 -20.74
CA ASP A 8 -9.33 9.67 -20.16
C ASP A 8 -9.22 9.51 -18.63
N VAL A 9 -8.15 10.02 -18.02
CA VAL A 9 -7.92 9.90 -16.58
C VAL A 9 -9.10 10.41 -15.76
N GLU A 10 -9.74 11.48 -16.20
CA GLU A 10 -10.93 11.98 -15.51
C GLU A 10 -12.11 10.99 -15.59
N ALA A 11 -12.33 10.39 -16.75
CA ALA A 11 -13.38 9.39 -16.94
C ALA A 11 -13.04 8.11 -16.14
N PHE A 12 -11.78 7.71 -16.13
CA PHE A 12 -11.31 6.57 -15.34
C PHE A 12 -11.49 6.82 -13.83
N ASN A 13 -11.07 7.99 -13.31
CA ASN A 13 -11.27 8.35 -11.92
C ASN A 13 -12.75 8.41 -11.52
N LYS A 14 -13.65 8.79 -12.43
CA LYS A 14 -15.10 8.70 -12.21
C LYS A 14 -15.57 7.25 -12.12
N SER A 15 -15.02 6.35 -12.93
CA SER A 15 -15.40 4.92 -12.94
C SER A 15 -14.93 4.17 -11.69
N VAL A 16 -13.78 4.51 -11.11
CA VAL A 16 -13.26 3.85 -9.91
C VAL A 16 -13.95 4.27 -8.61
N ILE A 17 -14.80 5.30 -8.63
CA ILE A 17 -15.62 5.72 -7.47
C ILE A 17 -16.83 4.79 -7.26
N THR A 18 -17.00 3.74 -8.06
CA THR A 18 -18.12 2.83 -7.92
C THR A 18 -18.03 1.99 -6.64
N SER A 19 -19.16 1.80 -5.96
CA SER A 19 -19.21 1.02 -4.71
C SER A 19 -18.68 -0.43 -4.87
N PRO A 20 -19.00 -1.19 -5.94
CA PRO A 20 -18.45 -2.53 -6.12
C PRO A 20 -16.93 -2.56 -6.25
N PHE A 21 -16.34 -1.61 -7.00
CA PHE A 21 -14.89 -1.50 -7.16
C PHE A 21 -14.22 -1.23 -5.80
N ASN A 22 -14.67 -0.19 -5.10
CA ASN A 22 -14.09 0.20 -3.82
C ASN A 22 -14.18 -0.92 -2.79
N ARG A 23 -15.34 -1.58 -2.68
CA ARG A 23 -15.52 -2.71 -1.76
C ARG A 23 -14.60 -3.88 -2.09
N THR A 24 -14.41 -4.21 -3.37
CA THR A 24 -13.51 -5.29 -3.78
C THR A 24 -12.07 -4.99 -3.42
N VAL A 25 -11.60 -3.76 -3.68
CA VAL A 25 -10.24 -3.33 -3.35
C VAL A 25 -10.03 -3.33 -1.82
N ILE A 26 -10.95 -2.75 -1.05
CA ILE A 26 -10.81 -2.66 0.41
C ILE A 26 -10.86 -4.04 1.06
N ARG A 27 -11.75 -4.93 0.60
CA ARG A 27 -11.82 -6.33 1.08
C ARG A 27 -10.50 -7.07 0.88
N GLU A 28 -9.79 -6.82 -0.21
CA GLU A 28 -8.47 -7.39 -0.42
C GLU A 28 -7.42 -6.72 0.49
N LEU A 29 -7.44 -5.40 0.64
CA LEU A 29 -6.48 -4.63 1.42
C LEU A 29 -6.47 -4.99 2.91
N VAL A 30 -7.64 -5.22 3.52
CA VAL A 30 -7.74 -5.54 4.95
C VAL A 30 -7.05 -6.85 5.34
N ASN A 31 -6.74 -7.72 4.37
CA ASN A 31 -5.95 -8.93 4.60
C ASN A 31 -4.43 -8.66 4.69
N TYR A 32 -3.97 -7.45 4.36
CA TYR A 32 -2.54 -7.12 4.31
C TYR A 32 -2.13 -5.97 5.21
N ILE A 33 -3.07 -5.18 5.67
CA ILE A 33 -2.84 -3.98 6.47
C ILE A 33 -3.41 -4.22 7.85
N ASP A 34 -2.55 -4.18 8.86
CA ASP A 34 -2.96 -4.31 10.26
C ASP A 34 -3.32 -2.92 10.83
N PRO A 35 -4.60 -2.68 11.23
CA PRO A 35 -5.04 -1.41 11.77
C PRO A 35 -4.53 -1.13 13.19
N GLN A 36 -3.81 -2.06 13.81
CA GLN A 36 -3.21 -1.92 15.14
C GLN A 36 -1.68 -1.86 15.11
N SER A 37 -1.05 -1.88 13.92
CA SER A 37 0.40 -1.88 13.79
C SER A 37 0.99 -0.46 13.90
N GLU A 38 2.30 -0.38 14.19
CA GLU A 38 3.07 0.86 14.13
C GLU A 38 3.37 1.31 12.69
N GLU A 39 3.21 0.41 11.73
CA GLU A 39 3.36 0.71 10.30
C GLU A 39 2.28 1.68 9.85
N LYS A 40 2.67 2.67 9.06
CA LYS A 40 1.74 3.66 8.50
C LYS A 40 1.32 3.28 7.09
N THR A 41 0.03 3.45 6.83
CA THR A 41 -0.58 3.27 5.51
C THR A 41 -1.09 4.61 4.98
N LEU A 42 -0.79 4.90 3.72
CA LEU A 42 -1.29 6.08 3.03
C LEU A 42 -2.09 5.67 1.79
N ILE A 43 -3.37 6.03 1.76
CA ILE A 43 -4.32 5.70 0.68
C ILE A 43 -4.65 6.98 -0.09
N PHE A 44 -4.44 6.96 -1.41
CA PHE A 44 -4.74 8.09 -2.28
C PHE A 44 -6.12 7.93 -2.93
N ALA A 45 -7.05 8.80 -2.55
CA ALA A 45 -8.40 8.87 -3.07
C ALA A 45 -8.53 9.91 -4.21
N VAL A 46 -9.59 9.79 -5.00
CA VAL A 46 -9.89 10.72 -6.11
C VAL A 46 -10.41 12.07 -5.60
N SER A 47 -11.31 12.03 -4.61
CA SER A 47 -11.97 13.21 -4.04
C SER A 47 -12.15 13.06 -2.54
N ASP A 48 -12.60 14.13 -1.89
CA ASP A 48 -12.88 14.15 -0.45
C ASP A 48 -14.03 13.19 -0.08
N GLU A 49 -15.06 13.12 -0.91
CA GLU A 49 -16.20 12.20 -0.76
C GLU A 49 -15.76 10.73 -0.98
N HIS A 50 -14.84 10.51 -1.92
CA HIS A 50 -14.26 9.19 -2.13
C HIS A 50 -13.43 8.75 -0.92
N ALA A 51 -12.70 9.69 -0.31
CA ALA A 51 -11.94 9.41 0.92
C ALA A 51 -12.87 9.02 2.08
N ASP A 52 -14.02 9.67 2.25
CA ASP A 52 -15.03 9.27 3.25
C ASP A 52 -15.56 7.86 2.96
N THR A 53 -15.84 7.55 1.71
CA THR A 53 -16.29 6.21 1.29
C THR A 53 -15.27 5.14 1.64
N ILE A 54 -13.98 5.38 1.38
CA ILE A 54 -12.89 4.45 1.70
C ILE A 54 -12.77 4.24 3.21
N VAL A 55 -12.83 5.31 4.00
CA VAL A 55 -12.77 5.22 5.48
C VAL A 55 -13.89 4.34 6.01
N ASN A 56 -15.13 4.57 5.55
CA ASN A 56 -16.28 3.79 6.00
C ASN A 56 -16.15 2.31 5.60
N LEU A 57 -15.74 2.03 4.36
CA LEU A 57 -15.52 0.67 3.87
C LEU A 57 -14.42 -0.06 4.63
N LEU A 58 -13.34 0.61 5.03
CA LEU A 58 -12.29 0.01 5.85
C LEU A 58 -12.84 -0.48 7.19
N PHE A 59 -13.61 0.34 7.90
CA PHE A 59 -14.25 -0.07 9.15
C PHE A 59 -15.23 -1.24 8.94
N GLU A 60 -16.05 -1.18 7.87
CA GLU A 60 -16.99 -2.27 7.54
C GLU A 60 -16.28 -3.59 7.28
N GLU A 61 -15.26 -3.60 6.39
CA GLU A 61 -14.59 -4.83 5.97
C GLU A 61 -13.71 -5.42 7.09
N TYR A 62 -13.05 -4.59 7.93
CA TYR A 62 -12.37 -5.09 9.13
C TYR A 62 -13.33 -5.73 10.12
N ASN A 63 -14.49 -5.10 10.35
CA ASN A 63 -15.53 -5.67 11.22
C ASN A 63 -16.05 -7.01 10.67
N GLN A 64 -16.21 -7.15 9.34
CA GLN A 64 -16.65 -8.40 8.72
C GLN A 64 -15.67 -9.56 8.93
N ILE A 65 -14.37 -9.29 8.99
CA ILE A 65 -13.34 -10.30 9.25
C ILE A 65 -13.01 -10.45 10.75
N GLY A 66 -13.77 -9.78 11.63
CA GLY A 66 -13.62 -9.89 13.08
C GLY A 66 -12.40 -9.17 13.66
N VAL A 67 -11.81 -8.21 12.94
CA VAL A 67 -10.70 -7.39 13.42
C VAL A 67 -11.24 -6.16 14.13
N ASP A 68 -10.86 -5.98 15.39
CA ASP A 68 -11.20 -4.78 16.15
C ASP A 68 -10.31 -3.60 15.69
N VAL A 69 -10.96 -2.51 15.27
CA VAL A 69 -10.27 -1.32 14.76
C VAL A 69 -10.44 -0.19 15.75
N PRO A 70 -9.34 0.32 16.35
CA PRO A 70 -9.41 1.49 17.19
C PRO A 70 -10.05 2.68 16.45
N GLN A 71 -10.94 3.42 17.11
CA GLN A 71 -11.70 4.52 16.50
C GLN A 71 -10.80 5.58 15.85
N ASP A 72 -9.59 5.74 16.37
CA ASP A 72 -8.60 6.70 15.87
C ASP A 72 -7.59 6.12 14.86
N ALA A 73 -7.67 4.81 14.58
CA ALA A 73 -6.71 4.16 13.69
C ALA A 73 -6.82 4.61 12.23
N ILE A 74 -8.03 4.88 11.76
CA ILE A 74 -8.31 5.24 10.36
C ILE A 74 -8.86 6.66 10.30
N LYS A 75 -8.19 7.56 9.60
CA LYS A 75 -8.63 8.97 9.45
C LYS A 75 -8.51 9.45 8.01
N LYS A 76 -9.52 10.24 7.61
CA LYS A 76 -9.40 11.10 6.43
C LYS A 76 -8.52 12.30 6.77
N ILE A 77 -7.46 12.51 5.99
CA ILE A 77 -6.56 13.65 6.15
C ILE A 77 -6.48 14.40 4.81
N THR A 78 -7.33 15.39 4.65
CA THR A 78 -7.44 16.23 3.45
C THR A 78 -7.43 17.70 3.85
N GLY A 79 -7.22 18.60 2.89
CA GLY A 79 -7.26 20.04 3.15
C GLY A 79 -8.63 20.54 3.65
N LYS A 80 -9.70 19.77 3.46
CA LYS A 80 -11.07 20.08 3.93
C LYS A 80 -11.39 19.47 5.30
N ALA A 81 -10.50 18.64 5.86
CA ALA A 81 -10.72 18.02 7.17
C ALA A 81 -10.75 19.08 8.29
N TYR A 82 -11.43 18.75 9.38
CA TYR A 82 -11.36 19.58 10.59
C TYR A 82 -9.94 19.51 11.17
N ASN A 83 -9.28 20.66 11.31
CA ASN A 83 -7.91 20.79 11.82
C ASN A 83 -6.88 19.86 11.12
N PRO A 84 -6.63 20.01 9.81
CA PRO A 84 -5.79 19.08 9.07
C PRO A 84 -4.34 19.04 9.56
N GLN A 85 -3.82 20.14 10.10
CA GLN A 85 -2.46 20.22 10.65
C GLN A 85 -2.29 19.31 11.88
N GLU A 86 -3.29 19.27 12.75
CA GLU A 86 -3.27 18.39 13.92
C GLU A 86 -3.39 16.92 13.51
N LEU A 87 -4.24 16.59 12.54
CA LEU A 87 -4.33 15.23 12.00
C LEU A 87 -3.02 14.76 11.40
N ILE A 88 -2.31 15.64 10.68
CA ILE A 88 -0.99 15.38 10.14
C ILE A 88 0.03 15.16 11.26
N ARG A 89 0.00 15.98 12.30
CA ARG A 89 0.89 15.85 13.46
C ARG A 89 0.67 14.50 14.16
N LEU A 90 -0.58 14.12 14.41
CA LEU A 90 -0.93 12.83 14.99
C LEU A 90 -0.47 11.69 14.10
N TYR A 91 -0.78 11.72 12.80
CA TYR A 91 -0.36 10.70 11.85
C TYR A 91 1.15 10.49 11.80
N LYS A 92 1.92 11.57 11.99
CA LYS A 92 3.38 11.52 11.97
C LYS A 92 3.98 10.97 13.25
N ASN A 93 3.47 11.39 14.41
CA ASN A 93 4.18 11.26 15.68
C ASN A 93 3.54 10.27 16.65
N GLU A 94 2.24 9.97 16.48
CA GLU A 94 1.51 9.09 17.38
C GLU A 94 1.29 7.71 16.72
N MET A 95 0.99 6.70 17.50
CA MET A 95 0.64 5.38 16.98
C MET A 95 -0.60 5.48 16.07
N PHE A 96 -1.62 6.23 16.47
CA PHE A 96 -2.84 6.47 15.69
C PHE A 96 -2.97 7.94 15.27
N PRO A 97 -3.55 8.20 14.08
CA PRO A 97 -3.96 7.21 13.08
C PRO A 97 -2.76 6.51 12.44
N ASN A 98 -2.92 5.24 12.11
CA ASN A 98 -1.93 4.50 11.32
C ASN A 98 -2.37 4.30 9.87
N ILE A 99 -3.65 4.48 9.56
CA ILE A 99 -4.18 4.48 8.19
C ILE A 99 -4.73 5.87 7.87
N ALA A 100 -4.11 6.55 6.92
CA ALA A 100 -4.54 7.86 6.43
C ALA A 100 -5.10 7.74 5.02
N VAL A 101 -6.32 8.27 4.79
CA VAL A 101 -6.93 8.40 3.46
C VAL A 101 -6.88 9.87 3.05
N THR A 102 -6.28 10.16 1.90
CA THR A 102 -6.01 11.52 1.45
C THR A 102 -6.31 11.72 -0.02
N VAL A 103 -6.54 12.96 -0.42
CA VAL A 103 -6.57 13.39 -1.83
C VAL A 103 -5.24 14.04 -2.21
N ASP A 104 -4.74 14.99 -1.39
CA ASP A 104 -3.61 15.85 -1.70
C ASP A 104 -2.69 16.10 -0.49
N LEU A 105 -2.29 15.07 0.23
CA LEU A 105 -1.31 15.20 1.32
C LEU A 105 0.09 15.65 0.82
N LEU A 106 0.20 15.82 -0.49
CA LEU A 106 1.46 16.14 -1.17
C LEU A 106 1.86 17.61 -1.01
N THR A 107 0.89 18.52 -0.84
CA THR A 107 1.10 19.96 -0.77
C THR A 107 1.70 20.43 0.56
N THR A 108 1.65 19.59 1.61
CA THR A 108 2.03 19.98 2.98
C THR A 108 3.44 19.58 3.41
N GLY A 109 4.26 19.01 2.52
CA GLY A 109 5.64 18.61 2.86
C GLY A 109 5.74 17.55 3.97
N VAL A 110 4.66 16.81 4.24
CA VAL A 110 4.56 15.85 5.33
C VAL A 110 5.63 14.76 5.22
N ASN A 111 6.52 14.72 6.20
CA ASN A 111 7.54 13.70 6.34
C ASN A 111 7.11 12.67 7.37
N VAL A 112 6.70 11.46 6.91
CA VAL A 112 6.31 10.33 7.77
C VAL A 112 7.13 9.11 7.35
N PRO A 113 8.32 8.88 7.95
CA PRO A 113 9.19 7.77 7.57
C PRO A 113 8.56 6.40 7.78
N ALA A 114 7.65 6.26 8.75
CA ALA A 114 6.96 5.03 9.09
C ALA A 114 5.94 4.55 8.04
N ILE A 115 5.73 5.28 6.92
CA ILE A 115 4.85 4.81 5.83
C ILE A 115 5.48 3.61 5.16
N THR A 116 4.86 2.44 5.33
CA THR A 116 5.25 1.17 4.71
C THR A 116 4.27 0.70 3.64
N ASN A 117 3.07 1.27 3.60
CA ASN A 117 2.06 0.92 2.61
C ASN A 117 1.56 2.16 1.87
N LEU A 118 1.65 2.11 0.54
CA LEU A 118 1.02 3.08 -0.36
C LEU A 118 -0.08 2.41 -1.15
N VAL A 119 -1.27 2.99 -1.13
CA VAL A 119 -2.44 2.47 -1.85
C VAL A 119 -2.91 3.50 -2.86
N PHE A 120 -2.90 3.13 -4.12
CA PHE A 120 -3.39 4.00 -5.20
C PHE A 120 -4.81 3.59 -5.60
N MET A 121 -5.78 4.42 -5.20
CA MET A 121 -7.18 4.34 -5.63
C MET A 121 -7.56 5.54 -6.53
N ARG A 122 -6.58 6.24 -7.06
CA ARG A 122 -6.73 7.30 -8.07
C ARG A 122 -5.69 7.15 -9.17
N CYS A 123 -6.07 7.48 -10.39
CA CYS A 123 -5.15 7.57 -11.51
C CYS A 123 -4.62 9.00 -11.67
N THR A 124 -3.37 9.15 -12.12
CA THR A 124 -2.79 10.43 -12.53
C THR A 124 -1.92 10.24 -13.76
N ASN A 125 -1.86 11.25 -14.63
CA ASN A 125 -0.92 11.31 -15.74
C ASN A 125 0.34 12.14 -15.37
N SER A 126 0.38 12.73 -14.18
CA SER A 126 1.51 13.54 -13.75
C SER A 126 2.60 12.65 -13.16
N ARG A 127 3.72 12.51 -13.88
CA ARG A 127 4.94 11.87 -13.38
C ARG A 127 5.41 12.49 -12.07
N ILE A 128 5.44 13.82 -11.99
CA ILE A 128 5.90 14.55 -10.79
C ILE A 128 5.03 14.18 -9.59
N LEU A 129 3.70 14.17 -9.78
CA LEU A 129 2.77 13.79 -8.72
C LEU A 129 3.01 12.34 -8.27
N PHE A 130 3.16 11.42 -9.21
CA PHE A 130 3.44 10.01 -8.92
C PHE A 130 4.76 9.83 -8.16
N GLU A 131 5.84 10.46 -8.59
CA GLU A 131 7.13 10.42 -7.89
C GLU A 131 7.05 11.02 -6.48
N GLN A 132 6.27 12.09 -6.29
CA GLN A 132 6.01 12.66 -4.99
C GLN A 132 5.23 11.70 -4.07
N MET A 133 4.25 11.00 -4.63
CA MET A 133 3.50 9.96 -3.90
C MET A 133 4.42 8.83 -3.45
N LEU A 134 5.25 8.30 -4.35
CA LEU A 134 6.25 7.27 -4.03
C LEU A 134 7.27 7.76 -3.00
N GLY A 135 7.78 8.98 -3.16
CA GLY A 135 8.76 9.59 -2.27
C GLY A 135 8.33 9.70 -0.80
N ARG A 136 7.03 9.54 -0.51
CA ARG A 136 6.54 9.49 0.88
C ARG A 136 6.95 8.20 1.60
N ALA A 137 7.09 7.10 0.89
CA ALA A 137 7.41 5.79 1.46
C ALA A 137 8.89 5.38 1.29
N THR A 138 9.70 6.12 0.55
CA THR A 138 11.10 5.72 0.27
C THR A 138 12.06 5.94 1.44
N ARG A 139 11.64 6.63 2.50
CA ARG A 139 12.49 6.94 3.64
C ARG A 139 12.64 5.73 4.56
N LYS A 140 13.86 5.53 5.06
CA LYS A 140 14.12 4.53 6.10
C LYS A 140 13.48 4.97 7.41
N CYS A 141 13.07 3.99 8.22
CA CYS A 141 12.56 4.19 9.56
C CYS A 141 13.10 3.04 10.43
N GLU A 142 14.17 3.32 11.18
CA GLU A 142 14.84 2.32 12.01
C GLU A 142 13.97 1.92 13.20
N ASP A 143 13.16 2.86 13.71
CA ASP A 143 12.30 2.67 14.88
C ASP A 143 11.32 1.49 14.72
N ILE A 144 10.84 1.25 13.49
CA ILE A 144 9.95 0.14 13.16
C ILE A 144 10.64 -0.94 12.31
N GLY A 145 11.98 -0.90 12.18
CA GLY A 145 12.75 -1.84 11.36
C GLY A 145 12.34 -1.86 9.90
N LYS A 146 11.98 -0.70 9.32
CA LYS A 146 11.52 -0.60 7.95
C LYS A 146 12.64 -0.81 6.95
N GLU A 147 12.60 -1.92 6.22
CA GLU A 147 13.55 -2.27 5.16
C GLU A 147 12.99 -2.02 3.76
N CYS A 148 11.67 -2.14 3.60
CA CYS A 148 10.97 -1.93 2.33
C CYS A 148 9.63 -1.24 2.55
N PHE A 149 8.97 -0.90 1.45
CA PHE A 149 7.57 -0.47 1.44
C PHE A 149 6.79 -1.22 0.36
N ARG A 150 5.48 -1.28 0.53
CA ARG A 150 4.56 -1.99 -0.36
C ARG A 150 3.72 -0.99 -1.14
N ILE A 151 3.49 -1.29 -2.41
CA ILE A 151 2.58 -0.55 -3.26
C ILE A 151 1.38 -1.45 -3.58
N PHE A 152 0.19 -0.96 -3.30
CA PHE A 152 -1.08 -1.54 -3.71
C PHE A 152 -1.66 -0.65 -4.81
N ASP A 153 -1.57 -1.11 -6.04
CA ASP A 153 -2.01 -0.35 -7.20
C ASP A 153 -3.33 -0.92 -7.74
N ALA A 154 -4.44 -0.33 -7.28
CA ALA A 154 -5.78 -0.73 -7.70
C ALA A 154 -6.17 -0.17 -9.09
N VAL A 155 -5.39 0.77 -9.63
CA VAL A 155 -5.76 1.55 -10.82
C VAL A 155 -4.75 1.44 -11.98
N GLY A 156 -3.70 0.61 -11.82
CA GLY A 156 -2.68 0.41 -12.86
C GLY A 156 -1.81 1.65 -13.14
N ILE A 157 -1.64 2.52 -12.15
CA ILE A 157 -0.84 3.75 -12.29
C ILE A 157 0.64 3.42 -12.44
N TYR A 158 1.13 2.40 -11.73
CA TYR A 158 2.53 2.00 -11.79
C TYR A 158 2.91 1.50 -13.20
N ASP A 159 2.10 0.65 -13.79
CA ASP A 159 2.35 0.13 -15.14
C ASP A 159 2.38 1.23 -16.21
N LYS A 160 1.60 2.29 -16.02
CA LYS A 160 1.59 3.46 -16.93
C LYS A 160 2.83 4.34 -16.77
N LEU A 161 3.42 4.40 -15.59
CA LEU A 161 4.47 5.36 -15.26
C LEU A 161 5.81 4.70 -14.90
N LYS A 162 5.93 3.36 -14.93
CA LYS A 162 7.14 2.63 -14.58
C LYS A 162 8.37 3.01 -15.41
N ASP A 163 8.18 3.32 -16.70
CA ASP A 163 9.27 3.71 -17.61
C ASP A 163 9.87 5.08 -17.26
N PHE A 164 9.17 5.84 -16.44
CA PHE A 164 9.58 7.17 -16.00
C PHE A 164 10.15 7.20 -14.57
N THR A 165 10.04 6.09 -13.83
CA THR A 165 10.59 5.99 -12.47
C THR A 165 11.92 5.22 -12.46
N GLN A 166 12.85 5.66 -11.62
CA GLN A 166 14.11 4.94 -11.40
C GLN A 166 13.95 3.78 -10.39
N MET A 167 12.79 3.65 -9.77
CA MET A 167 12.53 2.59 -8.81
C MET A 167 12.20 1.29 -9.52
N GLN A 168 12.99 0.26 -9.25
CA GLN A 168 12.67 -1.10 -9.66
C GLN A 168 11.77 -1.73 -8.59
N THR A 169 10.59 -2.18 -9.02
CA THR A 169 9.70 -2.94 -8.13
C THR A 169 9.91 -4.42 -8.32
N VAL A 170 9.91 -5.14 -7.21
CA VAL A 170 9.79 -6.60 -7.23
C VAL A 170 8.30 -6.94 -7.18
N VAL A 171 7.76 -7.39 -8.31
CA VAL A 171 6.36 -7.81 -8.39
C VAL A 171 6.20 -9.15 -7.68
N SER A 172 5.59 -9.14 -6.51
CA SER A 172 5.24 -10.37 -5.79
C SER A 172 3.84 -10.81 -6.19
N ASN A 173 3.73 -11.84 -7.03
CA ASN A 173 2.44 -12.45 -7.35
C ASN A 173 1.90 -13.22 -6.13
N PRO A 174 0.74 -12.82 -5.55
CA PRO A 174 0.20 -13.48 -4.37
C PRO A 174 -0.18 -14.95 -4.61
N LYS A 175 -0.51 -15.32 -5.85
CA LYS A 175 -0.97 -16.67 -6.22
C LYS A 175 0.18 -17.69 -6.34
N ILE A 176 1.42 -17.24 -6.56
CA ILE A 176 2.57 -18.15 -6.62
C ILE A 176 2.96 -18.57 -5.19
N SER A 177 3.01 -19.87 -4.91
CA SER A 177 3.39 -20.36 -3.58
C SER A 177 4.89 -20.23 -3.30
N PHE A 178 5.30 -20.25 -2.02
CA PHE A 178 6.72 -20.31 -1.64
C PHE A 178 7.42 -21.54 -2.22
N VAL A 179 6.74 -22.68 -2.14
CA VAL A 179 7.24 -23.96 -2.63
C VAL A 179 7.54 -23.86 -4.15
N GLN A 180 6.62 -23.22 -4.88
CA GLN A 180 6.80 -23.03 -6.32
C GLN A 180 8.00 -22.11 -6.61
N LEU A 181 8.13 -20.97 -5.92
CA LEU A 181 9.27 -20.07 -6.11
C LEU A 181 10.59 -20.74 -5.75
N ALA A 182 10.62 -21.56 -4.70
CA ALA A 182 11.82 -22.31 -4.32
C ALA A 182 12.17 -23.41 -5.30
N SER A 183 11.19 -24.19 -5.79
CA SER A 183 11.42 -25.27 -6.74
C SER A 183 11.85 -24.78 -8.12
N GLU A 184 11.38 -23.61 -8.55
CA GLU A 184 11.79 -23.01 -9.83
C GLU A 184 13.22 -22.46 -9.78
N PHE A 185 13.78 -22.20 -8.59
CA PHE A 185 15.10 -21.60 -8.43
C PHE A 185 16.23 -22.45 -9.06
N ASP A 186 16.13 -23.76 -8.93
CA ASP A 186 17.14 -24.70 -9.43
C ASP A 186 17.15 -24.76 -10.98
N TYR A 187 16.04 -24.40 -11.62
CA TYR A 187 15.92 -24.41 -13.09
C TYR A 187 16.32 -23.08 -13.76
N ILE A 188 16.66 -22.07 -12.96
CA ILE A 188 17.05 -20.76 -13.49
C ILE A 188 18.54 -20.73 -13.77
N GLU A 189 18.94 -20.64 -15.02
CA GLU A 189 20.35 -20.58 -15.42
C GLU A 189 20.96 -19.17 -15.28
N SER A 190 20.18 -18.13 -15.52
CA SER A 190 20.67 -16.74 -15.53
C SER A 190 20.80 -16.16 -14.11
N ASN A 191 21.98 -15.64 -13.77
CA ASN A 191 22.24 -14.99 -12.48
C ASN A 191 21.30 -13.78 -12.21
N SER A 192 20.96 -13.01 -13.24
CA SER A 192 20.02 -11.89 -13.09
C SER A 192 18.60 -12.36 -12.75
N ARG A 193 18.16 -13.47 -13.35
CA ARG A 193 16.86 -14.09 -13.04
C ARG A 193 16.86 -14.75 -11.66
N LYS A 194 17.97 -15.40 -11.25
CA LYS A 194 18.13 -15.92 -9.88
C LYS A 194 17.99 -14.83 -8.85
N ARG A 195 18.65 -13.70 -9.08
CA ARG A 195 18.54 -12.53 -8.18
C ARG A 195 17.09 -12.04 -8.08
N LEU A 196 16.40 -11.88 -9.20
CA LEU A 196 14.99 -11.49 -9.22
C LEU A 196 14.12 -12.49 -8.45
N GLN A 197 14.36 -13.79 -8.59
CA GLN A 197 13.63 -14.84 -7.87
C GLN A 197 13.86 -14.75 -6.36
N VAL A 198 15.10 -14.51 -5.91
CA VAL A 198 15.42 -14.29 -4.50
C VAL A 198 14.69 -13.04 -3.98
N GLU A 199 14.70 -11.95 -4.74
CA GLU A 199 13.97 -10.72 -4.36
C GLU A 199 12.46 -10.96 -4.23
N GLN A 200 11.86 -11.79 -5.09
CA GLN A 200 10.45 -12.20 -4.97
C GLN A 200 10.18 -13.05 -3.73
N ILE A 201 11.09 -13.96 -3.39
CA ILE A 201 11.00 -14.78 -2.17
C ILE A 201 11.08 -13.87 -0.93
N ILE A 202 12.04 -12.95 -0.90
CA ILE A 202 12.21 -11.99 0.19
C ILE A 202 10.95 -11.12 0.33
N ALA A 203 10.44 -10.55 -0.75
CA ALA A 203 9.23 -9.73 -0.75
C ALA A 203 8.02 -10.52 -0.19
N LYS A 204 7.93 -11.80 -0.52
CA LYS A 204 6.88 -12.70 -0.01
C LYS A 204 7.05 -13.03 1.47
N LEU A 205 8.28 -13.19 1.96
CA LEU A 205 8.61 -13.38 3.37
C LEU A 205 8.25 -12.14 4.20
N HIS A 206 8.66 -10.96 3.76
CA HIS A 206 8.29 -9.69 4.42
C HIS A 206 6.77 -9.56 4.57
N ARG A 207 6.03 -9.94 3.54
CA ARG A 207 4.56 -9.91 3.56
C ARG A 207 3.95 -10.87 4.58
N LYS A 208 4.58 -12.03 4.84
CA LYS A 208 4.11 -13.01 5.82
C LYS A 208 4.63 -12.77 7.23
N LYS A 209 5.67 -11.96 7.41
CA LYS A 209 6.27 -11.65 8.72
C LYS A 209 5.23 -11.12 9.71
N GLY A 210 4.32 -10.25 9.26
CA GLY A 210 3.22 -9.72 10.08
C GLY A 210 2.09 -10.72 10.42
N LEU A 211 2.07 -11.88 9.75
CA LEU A 211 1.08 -12.95 9.98
C LEU A 211 1.63 -14.07 10.88
N LEU A 212 2.91 -14.01 11.26
CA LEU A 212 3.52 -14.97 12.17
C LEU A 212 3.18 -14.57 13.61
N ASP A 213 2.65 -15.53 14.37
CA ASP A 213 2.56 -15.42 15.82
C ASP A 213 3.95 -15.40 16.48
N ALA A 214 4.00 -15.15 17.79
CA ALA A 214 5.25 -15.05 18.52
C ALA A 214 6.11 -16.34 18.43
N GLU A 215 5.48 -17.51 18.39
CA GLU A 215 6.15 -18.82 18.27
C GLU A 215 6.73 -19.00 16.86
N GLY A 216 5.98 -18.61 15.82
CA GLY A 216 6.45 -18.64 14.43
C GLY A 216 7.61 -17.67 14.18
N GLN A 217 7.61 -16.49 14.80
CA GLN A 217 8.71 -15.55 14.72
C GLN A 217 9.99 -16.07 15.36
N GLU A 218 9.87 -16.72 16.53
CA GLU A 218 11.03 -17.32 17.21
C GLU A 218 11.60 -18.50 16.44
N THR A 219 10.74 -19.38 15.93
CA THR A 219 11.14 -20.49 15.05
C THR A 219 11.86 -19.99 13.80
N PHE A 220 11.36 -18.91 13.18
CA PHE A 220 11.99 -18.32 12.00
C PHE A 220 13.38 -17.76 12.32
N LYS A 221 13.57 -17.11 13.49
CA LYS A 221 14.88 -16.60 13.93
C LYS A 221 15.89 -17.71 14.20
N GLN A 222 15.43 -18.89 14.64
CA GLN A 222 16.31 -20.04 14.90
C GLN A 222 16.75 -20.75 13.60
N LEU A 223 15.98 -20.61 12.52
CA LEU A 223 16.25 -21.26 11.23
C LEU A 223 16.98 -20.35 10.23
N ALA A 224 17.07 -19.04 10.48
CA ALA A 224 17.69 -18.04 9.61
C ALA A 224 19.12 -17.73 10.09
#